data_2a9ab97ce03e739f7f65a45ff2d7f48e
#
_entry.id   2a9ab97ce03e739f7f65a45ff2d7f48e
#
_cell.length_a   1.000
_cell.length_b   1.000
_cell.length_c   1.000
_cell.angle_alpha   90.00
_cell.angle_beta   90.00
_cell.angle_gamma   90.00
#
_symmetry.space_group_name_H-M   'P 1'
#
loop_
_entity.id
_entity.type
_entity.pdbx_description
1 polymer ?
#
loop_
_entity_poly.entity_id
_entity_poly.type
_entity_poly.pdbx_seq_one_letter_code
_entity_poly.pdbx_strand_id
1 'polypeptide(L)'
;MTNQTSTQALEGALRAEGLRFGIVASRWNDLIVSRLIGGAQEILRKLGAGEEAVTLVRVPGSFEIPLVAKKMAASGRYDAIICLGAIIRGATSHYDHLAAGVTKDLSAVALQTGVPVAYGIITADTVEQAIDRAGVKVGNKGFEAAMTAIEMANLVKEL
;
A
#
# COMPACT_ATOMS: atom_id res chain seq x y z
N MET A 1 37.90 29.06 6.17
CA MET A 1 36.88 28.32 6.88
C MET A 1 35.71 28.15 5.94
N THR A 2 35.60 26.97 5.35
CA THR A 2 34.47 26.62 4.49
C THR A 2 33.27 26.33 5.40
N ASN A 3 32.29 27.23 5.38
CA ASN A 3 30.98 26.99 5.98
C ASN A 3 30.34 25.82 5.19
N GLN A 4 30.52 24.60 5.70
CA GLN A 4 29.70 23.48 5.25
C GLN A 4 28.31 23.71 5.83
N THR A 5 27.41 24.29 5.05
CA THR A 5 25.99 24.24 5.31
C THR A 5 25.57 22.78 5.30
N SER A 6 25.44 22.17 6.49
CA SER A 6 24.93 20.81 6.60
C SER A 6 23.46 20.83 6.26
N THR A 7 23.06 20.21 5.13
CA THR A 7 21.66 19.98 4.79
C THR A 7 21.10 18.95 5.78
N GLN A 8 20.01 19.29 6.43
CA GLN A 8 19.28 18.34 7.25
C GLN A 8 18.38 17.50 6.33
N ALA A 9 18.62 16.20 6.27
CA ALA A 9 17.75 15.25 5.57
C ALA A 9 16.80 14.61 6.60
N LEU A 10 15.51 14.57 6.27
CA LEU A 10 14.50 13.86 7.03
C LEU A 10 14.05 12.63 6.27
N GLU A 11 14.08 11.49 6.93
CA GLU A 11 13.59 10.21 6.41
C GLU A 11 12.75 9.54 7.49
N GLY A 12 11.66 8.88 7.11
CA GLY A 12 10.83 8.16 8.06
C GLY A 12 11.55 6.91 8.61
N ALA A 13 11.42 6.65 9.89
CA ALA A 13 11.93 5.44 10.49
C ALA A 13 11.16 4.20 10.02
N LEU A 14 11.84 3.07 9.87
CA LEU A 14 11.23 1.76 9.58
C LEU A 14 10.83 1.08 10.90
N ARG A 15 9.86 1.66 11.59
CA ARG A 15 9.38 1.20 12.89
C ARG A 15 7.87 1.36 12.96
N ALA A 16 7.18 0.24 13.12
CA ALA A 16 5.71 0.19 13.09
C ALA A 16 5.07 0.22 14.49
N GLU A 17 5.87 0.13 15.55
CA GLU A 17 5.38 0.15 16.92
C GLU A 17 4.57 1.41 17.22
N GLY A 18 3.37 1.24 17.74
CA GLY A 18 2.46 2.34 18.06
C GLY A 18 1.71 2.94 16.88
N LEU A 19 1.98 2.49 15.66
CA LEU A 19 1.27 2.91 14.45
C LEU A 19 0.07 1.99 14.17
N ARG A 20 -0.95 2.55 13.55
CA ARG A 20 -2.17 1.83 13.15
C ARG A 20 -2.30 1.84 11.64
N PHE A 21 -2.57 0.66 11.08
CA PHE A 21 -2.62 0.46 9.63
C PHE A 21 -3.97 -0.10 9.18
N GLY A 22 -4.48 0.43 8.09
CA GLY A 22 -5.58 -0.18 7.36
C GLY A 22 -5.06 -0.85 6.09
N ILE A 23 -5.42 -2.11 5.87
CA ILE A 23 -5.16 -2.81 4.63
C ILE A 23 -6.49 -2.94 3.88
N VAL A 24 -6.54 -2.45 2.65
CA VAL A 24 -7.68 -2.62 1.75
C VAL A 24 -7.25 -3.54 0.63
N ALA A 25 -7.84 -4.71 0.54
CA ALA A 25 -7.42 -5.74 -0.40
C ALA A 25 -8.60 -6.27 -1.23
N SER A 26 -8.41 -6.38 -2.55
CA SER A 26 -9.42 -6.95 -3.44
C SER A 26 -9.54 -8.46 -3.25
N ARG A 27 -10.75 -9.00 -3.50
CA ARG A 27 -11.00 -10.46 -3.51
C ARG A 27 -10.67 -11.09 -4.86
N TRP A 28 -10.92 -10.40 -5.95
CA TRP A 28 -10.58 -10.93 -7.26
C TRP A 28 -9.08 -11.13 -7.39
N ASN A 29 -8.68 -12.19 -8.08
CA ASN A 29 -7.30 -12.67 -8.15
C ASN A 29 -6.75 -13.07 -6.76
N ASP A 30 -7.54 -13.78 -5.99
CA ASP A 30 -7.28 -14.08 -4.57
C ASP A 30 -5.95 -14.81 -4.35
N LEU A 31 -5.56 -15.71 -5.24
CA LEU A 31 -4.27 -16.40 -5.14
C LEU A 31 -3.09 -15.41 -5.06
N ILE A 32 -3.15 -14.36 -5.87
CA ILE A 32 -2.12 -13.31 -5.90
C ILE A 32 -2.28 -12.37 -4.71
N VAL A 33 -3.50 -11.90 -4.48
CA VAL A 33 -3.79 -10.90 -3.43
C VAL A 33 -3.53 -11.46 -2.03
N SER A 34 -3.83 -12.74 -1.78
CA SER A 34 -3.53 -13.39 -0.49
C SER A 34 -2.03 -13.41 -0.19
N ARG A 35 -1.18 -13.58 -1.19
CA ARG A 35 0.27 -13.48 -1.04
C ARG A 35 0.72 -12.05 -0.72
N LEU A 36 0.08 -11.05 -1.32
CA LEU A 36 0.35 -9.64 -1.02
C LEU A 36 -0.03 -9.30 0.42
N ILE A 37 -1.18 -9.77 0.87
CA ILE A 37 -1.63 -9.60 2.26
C ILE A 37 -0.63 -10.24 3.23
N GLY A 38 -0.22 -11.47 2.96
CA GLY A 38 0.77 -12.17 3.78
C GLY A 38 2.09 -11.41 3.88
N GLY A 39 2.60 -10.89 2.76
CA GLY A 39 3.82 -10.09 2.74
C GLY A 39 3.69 -8.79 3.54
N ALA A 40 2.57 -8.08 3.39
CA ALA A 40 2.31 -6.86 4.15
C ALA A 40 2.22 -7.13 5.66
N GLN A 41 1.46 -8.14 6.06
CA GLN A 41 1.31 -8.52 7.47
C GLN A 41 2.63 -8.97 8.09
N GLU A 42 3.45 -9.69 7.34
CA GLU A 42 4.76 -10.14 7.81
C GLU A 42 5.66 -8.97 8.18
N ILE A 43 5.82 -7.99 7.29
CA ILE A 43 6.72 -6.87 7.56
C ILE A 43 6.17 -5.94 8.65
N LEU A 44 4.86 -5.72 8.69
CA LEU A 44 4.24 -4.95 9.76
C LEU A 44 4.55 -5.57 11.14
N ARG A 45 4.37 -6.87 11.26
CA ARG A 45 4.67 -7.61 12.50
C ARG A 45 6.16 -7.57 12.83
N LYS A 46 7.04 -7.80 11.85
CA LYS A 46 8.50 -7.78 12.05
C LYS A 46 9.01 -6.42 12.53
N LEU A 47 8.39 -5.34 12.08
CA LEU A 47 8.78 -3.98 12.45
C LEU A 47 8.00 -3.44 13.66
N GLY A 48 7.20 -4.26 14.33
CA GLY A 48 6.65 -3.98 15.66
C GLY A 48 5.17 -3.61 15.73
N ALA A 49 4.39 -3.73 14.64
CA ALA A 49 2.95 -3.52 14.71
C ALA A 49 2.27 -4.62 15.53
N GLY A 50 1.40 -4.24 16.46
CA GLY A 50 0.53 -5.18 17.16
C GLY A 50 -0.57 -5.73 16.25
N GLU A 51 -1.10 -6.91 16.57
CA GLU A 51 -2.18 -7.52 15.78
C GLU A 51 -3.43 -6.63 15.71
N GLU A 52 -3.81 -6.03 16.82
CA GLU A 52 -4.96 -5.13 16.92
C GLU A 52 -4.73 -3.78 16.23
N ALA A 53 -3.49 -3.47 15.86
CA ALA A 53 -3.14 -2.24 15.17
C ALA A 53 -3.34 -2.33 13.64
N VAL A 54 -3.66 -3.51 13.12
CA VAL A 54 -3.83 -3.77 11.69
C VAL A 54 -5.26 -4.22 11.40
N THR A 55 -5.98 -3.45 10.60
CA THR A 55 -7.33 -3.78 10.15
C THR A 55 -7.31 -4.17 8.68
N LEU A 56 -7.76 -5.37 8.36
CA LEU A 56 -7.89 -5.84 6.98
C LEU A 56 -9.34 -5.72 6.52
N VAL A 57 -9.55 -4.99 5.43
CA VAL A 57 -10.85 -4.85 4.76
C VAL A 57 -10.75 -5.48 3.36
N ARG A 58 -11.69 -6.36 3.04
CA ARG A 58 -11.77 -7.00 1.73
C ARG A 58 -12.86 -6.36 0.88
N VAL A 59 -12.51 -6.03 -0.35
CA VAL A 59 -13.44 -5.45 -1.35
C VAL A 59 -13.53 -6.34 -2.58
N PRO A 60 -14.58 -6.23 -3.42
CA PRO A 60 -14.71 -7.13 -4.57
C PRO A 60 -13.54 -7.08 -5.54
N GLY A 61 -13.23 -5.93 -6.08
CA GLY A 61 -12.16 -5.74 -7.06
C GLY A 61 -11.31 -4.51 -6.77
N SER A 62 -10.32 -4.25 -7.59
CA SER A 62 -9.44 -3.09 -7.43
C SER A 62 -10.18 -1.77 -7.60
N PHE A 63 -11.25 -1.74 -8.39
CA PHE A 63 -12.06 -0.53 -8.59
C PHE A 63 -12.71 -0.01 -7.30
N GLU A 64 -13.03 -0.88 -6.35
CA GLU A 64 -13.67 -0.52 -5.09
C GLU A 64 -12.68 -0.08 -4.01
N ILE A 65 -11.38 -0.30 -4.22
CA ILE A 65 -10.33 0.04 -3.23
C ILE A 65 -10.30 1.53 -2.90
N PRO A 66 -10.33 2.46 -3.86
CA PRO A 66 -10.21 3.89 -3.54
C PRO A 66 -11.28 4.43 -2.61
N LEU A 67 -12.54 4.01 -2.79
CA LEU A 67 -13.64 4.45 -1.92
C LEU A 67 -13.41 4.05 -0.46
N VAL A 68 -13.04 2.79 -0.25
CA VAL A 68 -12.80 2.27 1.11
C VAL A 68 -11.55 2.87 1.72
N ALA A 69 -10.49 3.01 0.92
CA ALA A 69 -9.25 3.67 1.34
C ALA A 69 -9.53 5.10 1.82
N LYS A 70 -10.35 5.85 1.09
CA LYS A 70 -10.73 7.22 1.47
C LYS A 70 -11.48 7.26 2.79
N LYS A 71 -12.46 6.39 2.97
CA LYS A 71 -13.23 6.31 4.22
C LYS A 71 -12.35 5.96 5.41
N MET A 72 -11.45 5.01 5.25
CA MET A 72 -10.50 4.63 6.30
C MET A 72 -9.52 5.74 6.61
N ALA A 73 -8.91 6.35 5.59
CA ALA A 73 -7.97 7.45 5.77
C ALA A 73 -8.61 8.66 6.46
N ALA A 74 -9.84 9.01 6.09
CA ALA A 74 -10.56 10.14 6.69
C ALA A 74 -11.10 9.86 8.11
N SER A 75 -11.06 8.62 8.57
CA SER A 75 -11.64 8.24 9.88
C SER A 75 -10.83 8.71 11.09
N GLY A 76 -9.58 9.09 10.90
CA GLY A 76 -8.66 9.45 11.99
C GLY A 76 -8.15 8.25 12.79
N ARG A 77 -8.47 7.02 12.39
CA ARG A 77 -8.11 5.80 13.12
C ARG A 77 -6.82 5.14 12.63
N TYR A 78 -6.28 5.57 11.50
CA TYR A 78 -5.13 4.94 10.87
C TYR A 78 -4.03 5.96 10.57
N ASP A 79 -2.79 5.55 10.72
CA ASP A 79 -1.62 6.34 10.38
C ASP A 79 -1.20 6.18 8.92
N ALA A 80 -1.56 5.07 8.30
CA ALA A 80 -1.39 4.82 6.87
C ALA A 80 -2.38 3.77 6.37
N ILE A 81 -2.68 3.81 5.07
CA ILE A 81 -3.52 2.84 4.37
C ILE A 81 -2.66 2.10 3.35
N ILE A 82 -2.77 0.78 3.31
CA ILE A 82 -2.07 -0.10 2.38
C ILE A 82 -3.11 -0.70 1.43
N CYS A 83 -2.96 -0.45 0.13
CA CYS A 83 -3.91 -0.90 -0.88
C CYS A 83 -3.31 -2.05 -1.68
N LEU A 84 -3.96 -3.20 -1.67
CA LEU A 84 -3.48 -4.43 -2.27
C LEU A 84 -4.49 -4.97 -3.29
N GLY A 85 -4.02 -5.22 -4.49
CA GLY A 85 -4.85 -5.75 -5.56
C GLY A 85 -4.01 -6.25 -6.71
N ALA A 86 -4.66 -6.83 -7.69
CA ALA A 86 -4.01 -7.25 -8.93
C ALA A 86 -4.92 -6.95 -10.12
N ILE A 87 -4.39 -6.23 -11.08
CA ILE A 87 -5.05 -5.90 -12.34
C ILE A 87 -4.24 -6.56 -13.45
N ILE A 88 -4.85 -7.54 -14.11
CA ILE A 88 -4.19 -8.33 -15.14
C ILE A 88 -4.82 -7.99 -16.49
N ARG A 89 -3.99 -7.71 -17.49
CA ARG A 89 -4.45 -7.37 -18.84
C ARG A 89 -5.26 -8.51 -19.43
N GLY A 90 -6.46 -8.16 -19.91
CA GLY A 90 -7.32 -9.04 -20.67
C GLY A 90 -7.36 -8.68 -22.17
N ALA A 91 -8.35 -9.22 -22.88
CA ALA A 91 -8.53 -8.99 -24.31
C ALA A 91 -9.12 -7.62 -24.67
N THR A 92 -9.54 -6.82 -23.67
CA THR A 92 -10.19 -5.53 -23.87
C THR A 92 -9.37 -4.38 -23.27
N SER A 93 -9.75 -3.14 -23.61
CA SER A 93 -9.14 -1.92 -23.03
C SER A 93 -9.49 -1.67 -21.54
N HIS A 94 -10.31 -2.52 -20.93
CA HIS A 94 -10.74 -2.40 -19.54
C HIS A 94 -9.55 -2.28 -18.57
N TYR A 95 -8.48 -3.03 -18.81
CA TYR A 95 -7.25 -2.98 -18.01
C TYR A 95 -6.68 -1.56 -17.92
N ASP A 96 -6.53 -0.86 -19.05
CA ASP A 96 -5.89 0.45 -19.09
C ASP A 96 -6.72 1.50 -18.33
N HIS A 97 -8.04 1.48 -18.52
CA HIS A 97 -8.96 2.38 -17.82
C HIS A 97 -8.96 2.12 -16.32
N LEU A 98 -9.02 0.86 -15.90
CA LEU A 98 -9.04 0.48 -14.50
C LEU A 98 -7.73 0.83 -13.80
N ALA A 99 -6.59 0.47 -14.40
CA ALA A 99 -5.27 0.71 -13.83
C ALA A 99 -5.01 2.22 -13.65
N ALA A 100 -5.28 3.02 -14.68
CA ALA A 100 -5.11 4.47 -14.62
C ALA A 100 -6.04 5.13 -13.61
N GLY A 101 -7.31 4.74 -13.57
CA GLY A 101 -8.31 5.28 -12.65
C GLY A 101 -7.98 4.98 -11.19
N VAL A 102 -7.68 3.73 -10.88
CA VAL A 102 -7.33 3.31 -9.52
C VAL A 102 -6.07 4.04 -9.02
N THR A 103 -5.05 4.13 -9.84
CA THR A 103 -3.80 4.82 -9.49
C THR A 103 -4.06 6.30 -9.20
N LYS A 104 -4.80 6.97 -10.05
CA LYS A 104 -5.16 8.39 -9.88
C LYS A 104 -5.97 8.61 -8.60
N ASP A 105 -6.96 7.77 -8.37
CA ASP A 105 -7.86 7.93 -7.21
C ASP A 105 -7.15 7.67 -5.89
N LEU A 106 -6.25 6.69 -5.83
CA LEU A 106 -5.47 6.44 -4.62
C LEU A 106 -4.50 7.59 -4.31
N SER A 107 -3.87 8.16 -5.32
CA SER A 107 -3.06 9.36 -5.15
C SER A 107 -3.90 10.52 -4.61
N ALA A 108 -5.11 10.71 -5.13
CA ALA A 108 -6.03 11.73 -4.66
C ALA A 108 -6.43 11.53 -3.19
N VAL A 109 -6.66 10.30 -2.76
CA VAL A 109 -6.98 9.99 -1.35
C VAL A 109 -5.87 10.46 -0.42
N ALA A 110 -4.62 10.17 -0.74
CA ALA A 110 -3.48 10.60 0.07
C ALA A 110 -3.38 12.12 0.16
N LEU A 111 -3.50 12.81 -0.98
CA LEU A 111 -3.40 14.27 -1.03
C LEU A 111 -4.56 14.97 -0.32
N GLN A 112 -5.77 14.44 -0.44
CA GLN A 112 -6.97 15.04 0.18
C GLN A 112 -7.04 14.79 1.68
N THR A 113 -6.56 13.67 2.17
CA THR A 113 -6.67 13.29 3.58
C THR A 113 -5.41 13.60 4.39
N GLY A 114 -4.27 13.78 3.74
CA GLY A 114 -2.98 13.91 4.40
C GLY A 114 -2.48 12.61 5.05
N VAL A 115 -3.16 11.49 4.82
CA VAL A 115 -2.78 10.17 5.34
C VAL A 115 -2.05 9.41 4.24
N PRO A 116 -0.87 8.85 4.51
CA PRO A 116 -0.15 8.03 3.55
C PRO A 116 -0.99 6.88 3.01
N VAL A 117 -0.99 6.71 1.70
CA VAL A 117 -1.63 5.59 1.01
C VAL A 117 -0.55 4.86 0.22
N ALA A 118 -0.24 3.65 0.64
CA ALA A 118 0.77 2.84 -0.02
C ALA A 118 0.14 2.02 -1.16
N TYR A 119 0.76 2.09 -2.32
CA TYR A 119 0.29 1.47 -3.55
C TYR A 119 0.90 0.07 -3.71
N GLY A 120 0.13 -0.94 -3.38
CA GLY A 120 0.49 -2.36 -3.53
C GLY A 120 -0.37 -3.09 -4.56
N ILE A 121 -0.80 -2.38 -5.61
CA ILE A 121 -1.61 -2.97 -6.68
C ILE A 121 -0.69 -3.40 -7.82
N ILE A 122 -0.67 -4.70 -8.10
CA ILE A 122 0.07 -5.24 -9.22
C ILE A 122 -0.71 -4.95 -10.50
N THR A 123 -0.02 -4.38 -11.48
CA THR A 123 -0.51 -4.28 -12.85
C THR A 123 0.40 -5.13 -13.73
N ALA A 124 -0.14 -6.12 -14.41
CA ALA A 124 0.64 -7.08 -15.18
C ALA A 124 -0.05 -7.46 -16.48
N ASP A 125 0.72 -7.79 -17.50
CA ASP A 125 0.20 -8.26 -18.78
C ASP A 125 -0.26 -9.71 -18.69
N THR A 126 0.36 -10.51 -17.82
CA THR A 126 0.06 -11.93 -17.64
C THR A 126 -0.08 -12.32 -16.17
N VAL A 127 -0.76 -13.44 -15.91
CA VAL A 127 -0.89 -14.01 -14.58
C VAL A 127 0.48 -14.38 -14.00
N GLU A 128 1.37 -14.91 -14.82
CA GLU A 128 2.73 -15.30 -14.42
C GLU A 128 3.52 -14.10 -13.93
N GLN A 129 3.45 -12.97 -14.63
CA GLN A 129 4.08 -11.72 -14.18
C GLN A 129 3.54 -11.25 -12.84
N ALA A 130 2.22 -11.35 -12.63
CA ALA A 130 1.60 -10.99 -11.37
C ALA A 130 2.06 -11.89 -10.22
N ILE A 131 2.14 -13.19 -10.47
CA ILE A 131 2.63 -14.17 -9.48
C ILE A 131 4.09 -13.86 -9.08
N ASP A 132 4.94 -13.56 -10.05
CA ASP A 132 6.35 -13.24 -9.79
C ASP A 132 6.50 -12.05 -8.83
N ARG A 133 5.63 -11.05 -8.94
CA ARG A 133 5.64 -9.85 -8.08
C ARG A 133 4.94 -10.06 -6.74
N ALA A 134 4.31 -11.20 -6.54
CA ALA A 134 3.65 -11.57 -5.29
C ALA A 134 4.51 -12.48 -4.39
N GLY A 135 5.83 -12.48 -4.59
CA GLY A 135 6.78 -13.17 -3.71
C GLY A 135 7.31 -14.49 -4.24
N VAL A 136 7.10 -14.81 -5.52
CA VAL A 136 7.61 -16.06 -6.09
C VAL A 136 9.01 -15.88 -6.68
N LYS A 137 9.29 -14.75 -7.35
CA LYS A 137 10.56 -14.54 -8.05
C LYS A 137 11.25 -13.22 -7.72
N VAL A 138 10.53 -12.11 -7.71
CA VAL A 138 11.09 -10.74 -7.70
C VAL A 138 10.77 -9.98 -6.42
N GLY A 139 10.46 -10.65 -5.34
CA GLY A 139 10.01 -10.02 -4.11
C GLY A 139 8.48 -9.96 -4.03
N ASN A 140 7.97 -9.24 -3.04
CA ASN A 140 6.55 -9.18 -2.75
C ASN A 140 6.08 -7.73 -2.69
N LYS A 141 5.20 -7.35 -3.62
CA LYS A 141 4.68 -5.97 -3.72
C LYS A 141 3.89 -5.53 -2.48
N GLY A 142 3.24 -6.46 -1.80
CA GLY A 142 2.54 -6.17 -0.54
C GLY A 142 3.51 -5.84 0.60
N PHE A 143 4.59 -6.60 0.70
CA PHE A 143 5.68 -6.32 1.63
C PHE A 143 6.28 -4.92 1.39
N GLU A 144 6.59 -4.60 0.14
CA GLU A 144 7.16 -3.30 -0.24
C GLU A 144 6.20 -2.14 0.07
N ALA A 145 4.91 -2.31 -0.23
CA ALA A 145 3.88 -1.30 0.07
C ALA A 145 3.76 -1.07 1.57
N ALA A 146 3.79 -2.10 2.39
CA ALA A 146 3.75 -1.97 3.84
C ALA A 146 5.00 -1.28 4.40
N MET A 147 6.19 -1.56 3.86
CA MET A 147 7.41 -0.82 4.21
C MET A 147 7.26 0.68 3.90
N THR A 148 6.76 1.00 2.72
CA THR A 148 6.50 2.39 2.32
C THR A 148 5.49 3.05 3.27
N ALA A 149 4.43 2.34 3.66
CA ALA A 149 3.43 2.85 4.60
C ALA A 149 4.05 3.19 5.97
N ILE A 150 4.91 2.33 6.49
CA ILE A 150 5.61 2.55 7.76
C ILE A 150 6.50 3.78 7.68
N GLU A 151 7.34 3.84 6.66
CA GLU A 151 8.26 4.96 6.45
C GLU A 151 7.50 6.28 6.33
N MET A 152 6.46 6.32 5.48
CA MET A 152 5.68 7.53 5.26
C MET A 152 4.85 7.95 6.47
N ALA A 153 4.30 7.00 7.23
CA ALA A 153 3.58 7.31 8.47
C ALA A 153 4.49 8.00 9.50
N ASN A 154 5.73 7.53 9.61
CA ASN A 154 6.70 8.17 10.50
C ASN A 154 7.17 9.52 9.97
N LEU A 155 7.46 9.64 8.68
CA LEU A 155 7.92 10.89 8.08
C LEU A 155 6.88 12.02 8.22
N VAL A 156 5.63 11.74 7.91
CA VAL A 156 4.55 12.76 7.99
C VAL A 156 4.38 13.30 9.41
N LYS A 157 4.66 12.52 10.43
CA LYS A 157 4.60 12.99 11.83
C LYS A 157 5.71 13.98 12.19
N GLU A 158 6.79 14.01 11.42
CA GLU A 158 7.92 14.92 11.65
C GLU A 158 7.78 16.24 10.87
N LEU A 159 6.84 16.32 9.94
CA LEU A 159 6.59 17.50 9.11
C LEU A 159 5.50 18.40 9.70
#